data_a4946b0f38971bc94697cfddd97a1b07
#
_entry.id   a4946b0f38971bc94697cfddd97a1b07
#
_cell.length_a   1.000
_cell.length_b   1.000
_cell.length_c   1.000
_cell.angle_alpha   90.00
_cell.angle_beta   90.00
_cell.angle_gamma   90.00
#
_symmetry.space_group_name_H-M   'P 1'
#
loop_
_entity.id
_entity.type
_entity.pdbx_description
1 polymer ?
#
loop_
_entity_poly.entity_id
_entity_poly.type
_entity_poly.pdbx_seq_one_letter_code
_entity_poly.pdbx_strand_id
1 'polypeptide(L)'
;PPLFRSIPALWNAKYKEYLGIDVPNDAGGCLQDVHWTGMFGYFPSYALGNAYGVQILRTMQKDFDVFAAVERGELSKVADWLREYVFSCASVMDPDEWIRHITGESLNPDYYLSYLEEKYSKLYELK
;
A
#
# COMPACT_ATOMS: atom_id res chain seq x y z
N PRO A 1 -29.62 7.11 -0.15
CA PRO A 1 -29.34 6.56 1.18
C PRO A 1 -28.63 7.61 2.05
N PRO A 2 -28.88 7.64 3.39
CA PRO A 2 -28.25 8.60 4.29
C PRO A 2 -26.70 8.58 4.22
N LEU A 3 -26.11 7.44 3.90
CA LEU A 3 -24.68 7.22 3.80
C LEU A 3 -23.99 8.20 2.83
N PHE A 4 -24.53 8.38 1.62
CA PHE A 4 -23.91 9.28 0.64
C PHE A 4 -24.01 10.75 1.01
N ARG A 5 -25.04 11.15 1.72
CA ARG A 5 -25.19 12.53 2.19
C ARG A 5 -24.22 12.90 3.32
N SER A 6 -23.68 11.92 4.02
CA SER A 6 -22.72 12.12 5.10
C SER A 6 -21.26 12.10 4.64
N ILE A 7 -20.97 11.67 3.40
CA ILE A 7 -19.60 11.59 2.88
C ILE A 7 -18.86 12.93 2.95
N PRO A 8 -19.39 14.06 2.48
CA PRO A 8 -18.66 15.34 2.55
C PRO A 8 -18.29 15.72 3.99
N ALA A 9 -19.24 15.61 4.90
CA ALA A 9 -18.99 15.94 6.31
C ALA A 9 -17.95 15.02 6.95
N LEU A 10 -18.02 13.72 6.68
CA LEU A 10 -17.05 12.74 7.18
C LEU A 10 -15.67 12.95 6.58
N TRP A 11 -15.60 13.22 5.28
CA TRP A 11 -14.36 13.56 4.57
C TRP A 11 -13.68 14.75 5.24
N ASN A 12 -14.39 15.85 5.39
CA ASN A 12 -13.85 17.09 5.98
C ASN A 12 -13.36 16.85 7.41
N ALA A 13 -14.15 16.12 8.22
CA ALA A 13 -13.77 15.78 9.59
C ALA A 13 -12.46 14.96 9.63
N LYS A 14 -12.33 13.95 8.76
CA LYS A 14 -11.14 13.10 8.71
C LYS A 14 -9.91 13.81 8.15
N TYR A 15 -10.07 14.68 7.17
CA TYR A 15 -8.98 15.52 6.69
C TYR A 15 -8.46 16.46 7.78
N LYS A 16 -9.37 17.04 8.59
CA LYS A 16 -8.97 17.85 9.72
C LYS A 16 -8.27 17.03 10.80
N GLU A 17 -8.83 15.87 11.14
CA GLU A 17 -8.30 14.98 12.18
C GLU A 17 -6.89 14.46 11.83
N TYR A 18 -6.69 13.96 10.59
CA TYR A 18 -5.47 13.25 10.23
C TYR A 18 -4.38 14.16 9.64
N LEU A 19 -4.78 15.22 8.94
CA LEU A 19 -3.85 16.08 8.19
C LEU A 19 -3.78 17.52 8.70
N GLY A 20 -4.69 17.91 9.62
CA GLY A 20 -4.80 19.28 10.08
C GLY A 20 -5.36 20.27 9.03
N ILE A 21 -5.86 19.75 7.90
CA ILE A 21 -6.30 20.55 6.74
C ILE A 21 -7.80 20.84 6.83
N ASP A 22 -8.17 22.09 6.62
CA ASP A 22 -9.55 22.50 6.42
C ASP A 22 -9.93 22.44 4.94
N VAL A 23 -10.92 21.61 4.61
CA VAL A 23 -11.41 21.44 3.23
C VAL A 23 -12.35 22.60 2.89
N PRO A 24 -12.06 23.40 1.84
CA PRO A 24 -12.79 24.64 1.58
C PRO A 24 -14.22 24.41 1.05
N ASN A 25 -14.45 23.34 0.30
CA ASN A 25 -15.74 22.97 -0.27
C ASN A 25 -15.69 21.52 -0.79
N ASP A 26 -16.84 20.97 -1.19
CA ASP A 26 -16.94 19.58 -1.67
C ASP A 26 -16.17 19.34 -2.97
N ALA A 27 -16.07 20.34 -3.85
CA ALA A 27 -15.32 20.25 -5.09
C ALA A 27 -13.81 20.12 -4.85
N GLY A 28 -13.28 20.78 -3.81
CA GLY A 28 -11.89 20.63 -3.36
C GLY A 28 -11.69 19.51 -2.32
N GLY A 29 -12.76 18.80 -1.97
CA GLY A 29 -12.79 17.73 -0.98
C GLY A 29 -13.16 16.38 -1.58
N CYS A 30 -14.24 15.78 -1.08
CA CYS A 30 -14.64 14.42 -1.45
C CYS A 30 -14.93 14.23 -2.95
N LEU A 31 -15.30 15.28 -3.69
CA LEU A 31 -15.55 15.19 -5.13
C LEU A 31 -14.27 15.13 -5.99
N GLN A 32 -13.09 15.26 -5.38
CA GLN A 32 -11.82 15.02 -6.07
C GLN A 32 -11.57 13.54 -6.34
N ASP A 33 -12.27 12.66 -5.65
CA ASP A 33 -12.06 11.22 -5.75
C ASP A 33 -13.17 10.54 -6.53
N VAL A 34 -12.82 9.95 -7.66
CA VAL A 34 -13.73 9.24 -8.57
C VAL A 34 -14.26 7.92 -7.98
N HIS A 35 -13.64 7.38 -6.95
CA HIS A 35 -14.01 6.07 -6.38
C HIS A 35 -15.38 6.06 -5.70
N TRP A 36 -15.93 7.24 -5.35
CA TRP A 36 -17.30 7.34 -4.82
C TRP A 36 -18.39 7.03 -5.86
N THR A 37 -18.08 7.19 -7.13
CA THR A 37 -19.03 7.03 -8.24
C THR A 37 -18.94 5.66 -8.91
N GLY A 38 -17.92 4.88 -8.60
CA GLY A 38 -17.69 3.55 -9.14
C GLY A 38 -17.89 2.44 -8.12
N MET A 39 -16.87 1.64 -7.87
CA MET A 39 -16.89 0.55 -6.91
C MET A 39 -16.67 1.06 -5.49
N PHE A 40 -17.76 1.37 -4.79
CA PHE A 40 -17.70 1.80 -3.41
C PHE A 40 -17.00 0.76 -2.53
N GLY A 41 -15.98 1.20 -1.76
CA GLY A 41 -15.13 0.31 -0.96
C GLY A 41 -13.91 -0.25 -1.67
N TYR A 42 -13.71 0.04 -2.96
CA TYR A 42 -12.53 -0.39 -3.72
C TYR A 42 -11.26 0.38 -3.34
N PHE A 43 -11.36 1.66 -3.00
CA PHE A 43 -10.21 2.52 -2.73
C PHE A 43 -9.22 1.98 -1.68
N PRO A 44 -9.65 1.33 -0.58
CA PRO A 44 -8.73 0.71 0.39
C PRO A 44 -7.80 -0.34 -0.20
N SER A 45 -8.12 -0.95 -1.36
CA SER A 45 -7.26 -1.94 -2.01
C SER A 45 -5.88 -1.39 -2.41
N TYR A 46 -5.76 -0.08 -2.64
CA TYR A 46 -4.46 0.55 -2.90
C TYR A 46 -3.53 0.49 -1.68
N ALA A 47 -4.08 0.74 -0.49
CA ALA A 47 -3.30 0.63 0.75
C ALA A 47 -2.90 -0.83 1.01
N LEU A 48 -3.81 -1.78 0.77
CA LEU A 48 -3.50 -3.22 0.86
C LEU A 48 -2.40 -3.61 -0.11
N GLY A 49 -2.45 -3.15 -1.37
CA GLY A 49 -1.41 -3.41 -2.36
C GLY A 49 -0.03 -2.92 -1.91
N ASN A 50 0.05 -1.74 -1.27
CA ASN A 50 1.28 -1.23 -0.70
C ASN A 50 1.79 -2.12 0.45
N ALA A 51 0.91 -2.56 1.35
CA ALA A 51 1.28 -3.44 2.46
C ALA A 51 1.79 -4.81 1.96
N TYR A 52 1.10 -5.43 1.01
CA TYR A 52 1.57 -6.65 0.33
C TYR A 52 2.93 -6.44 -0.32
N GLY A 53 3.11 -5.35 -1.06
CA GLY A 53 4.35 -5.05 -1.77
C GLY A 53 5.55 -4.94 -0.83
N VAL A 54 5.41 -4.30 0.33
CA VAL A 54 6.50 -4.19 1.30
C VAL A 54 6.79 -5.53 1.98
N GLN A 55 5.78 -6.32 2.33
CA GLN A 55 6.00 -7.64 2.92
C GLN A 55 6.73 -8.58 1.94
N ILE A 56 6.37 -8.56 0.66
CA ILE A 56 7.06 -9.29 -0.40
C ILE A 56 8.50 -8.78 -0.56
N LEU A 57 8.71 -7.46 -0.56
CA LEU A 57 10.05 -6.87 -0.63
C LEU A 57 10.93 -7.33 0.53
N ARG A 58 10.43 -7.32 1.77
CA ARG A 58 11.16 -7.81 2.95
C ARG A 58 11.49 -9.30 2.85
N THR A 59 10.62 -10.08 2.21
CA THR A 59 10.89 -11.49 1.96
C THR A 59 11.98 -11.68 0.91
N MET A 60 11.92 -10.96 -0.21
CA MET A 60 12.95 -10.97 -1.25
C MET A 60 14.32 -10.55 -0.70
N GLN A 61 14.35 -9.60 0.23
CA GLN A 61 15.58 -9.12 0.88
C GLN A 61 16.26 -10.18 1.77
N LYS A 62 15.58 -11.27 2.13
CA LYS A 62 16.19 -12.40 2.83
C LYS A 62 17.11 -13.21 1.91
N ASP A 63 16.82 -13.21 0.60
CA ASP A 63 17.55 -13.98 -0.39
C ASP A 63 18.73 -13.21 -0.99
N PHE A 64 18.58 -11.88 -1.14
CA PHE A 64 19.66 -11.01 -1.65
C PHE A 64 19.42 -9.54 -1.33
N ASP A 65 20.46 -8.72 -1.40
CA ASP A 65 20.35 -7.27 -1.29
C ASP A 65 19.70 -6.68 -2.54
N VAL A 66 18.39 -6.45 -2.44
CA VAL A 66 17.55 -5.94 -3.53
C VAL A 66 17.98 -4.54 -3.96
N PHE A 67 18.27 -3.66 -3.00
CA PHE A 67 18.63 -2.27 -3.31
C PHE A 67 19.97 -2.19 -4.01
N ALA A 68 20.96 -2.90 -3.53
CA ALA A 68 22.26 -2.96 -4.20
C ALA A 68 22.17 -3.60 -5.61
N ALA A 69 21.28 -4.59 -5.81
CA ALA A 69 21.04 -5.15 -7.13
C ALA A 69 20.42 -4.12 -8.08
N VAL A 70 19.44 -3.35 -7.62
CA VAL A 70 18.80 -2.27 -8.39
C VAL A 70 19.80 -1.17 -8.74
N GLU A 71 20.63 -0.74 -7.79
CA GLU A 71 21.69 0.26 -8.01
C GLU A 71 22.70 -0.17 -9.09
N ARG A 72 23.00 -1.46 -9.17
CA ARG A 72 23.86 -2.01 -10.23
C ARG A 72 23.15 -2.27 -11.55
N GLY A 73 21.85 -2.03 -11.64
CA GLY A 73 21.05 -2.32 -12.84
C GLY A 73 20.72 -3.81 -13.04
N GLU A 74 20.88 -4.65 -12.03
CA GLU A 74 20.60 -6.11 -12.06
C GLU A 74 19.08 -6.39 -11.94
N LEU A 75 18.26 -5.71 -12.74
CA LEU A 75 16.80 -5.78 -12.66
C LEU A 75 16.23 -7.17 -12.97
N SER A 76 16.95 -7.95 -13.80
CA SER A 76 16.58 -9.33 -14.10
C SER A 76 16.51 -10.20 -12.84
N LYS A 77 17.40 -9.99 -11.87
CA LYS A 77 17.42 -10.73 -10.62
C LYS A 77 16.14 -10.53 -9.81
N VAL A 78 15.67 -9.29 -9.74
CA VAL A 78 14.40 -8.92 -9.10
C VAL A 78 13.22 -9.53 -9.87
N ALA A 79 13.22 -9.39 -11.20
CA ALA A 79 12.15 -9.90 -12.05
C ALA A 79 12.05 -11.43 -12.02
N ASP A 80 13.18 -12.13 -11.97
CA ASP A 80 13.21 -13.60 -11.90
C ASP A 80 12.69 -14.10 -10.57
N TRP A 81 13.07 -13.45 -9.46
CA TRP A 81 12.51 -13.75 -8.14
C TRP A 81 10.99 -13.54 -8.10
N LEU A 82 10.51 -12.39 -8.62
CA LEU A 82 9.07 -12.12 -8.70
C LEU A 82 8.34 -13.14 -9.59
N ARG A 83 8.95 -13.56 -10.68
CA ARG A 83 8.38 -14.58 -11.57
C ARG A 83 8.25 -15.93 -10.87
N GLU A 84 9.27 -16.33 -10.14
CA GLU A 84 9.30 -17.60 -9.43
C GLU A 84 8.31 -17.64 -8.26
N TYR A 85 8.32 -16.64 -7.38
CA TYR A 85 7.58 -16.69 -6.12
C TYR A 85 6.21 -16.00 -6.15
N VAL A 86 6.04 -15.01 -7.04
CA VAL A 86 4.82 -14.19 -7.06
C VAL A 86 3.95 -14.51 -8.26
N PHE A 87 4.51 -14.43 -9.48
CA PHE A 87 3.71 -14.53 -10.70
C PHE A 87 3.34 -15.97 -11.04
N SER A 88 4.16 -16.94 -10.66
CA SER A 88 3.88 -18.38 -10.87
C SER A 88 2.60 -18.83 -10.15
N CYS A 89 2.25 -18.19 -9.04
CA CYS A 89 1.08 -18.51 -8.24
C CYS A 89 -0.14 -17.66 -8.59
N ALA A 90 -0.02 -16.66 -9.47
CA ALA A 90 -1.03 -15.63 -9.78
C ALA A 90 -2.46 -16.00 -9.38
N SER A 91 -3.46 -15.38 -9.37
CA SER A 91 -4.89 -15.54 -9.00
C SER A 91 -5.49 -16.97 -8.84
N VAL A 92 -4.66 -17.99 -8.55
CA VAL A 92 -5.13 -19.37 -8.25
C VAL A 92 -5.35 -19.62 -6.76
N MET A 93 -4.95 -18.69 -5.91
CA MET A 93 -5.09 -18.74 -4.45
C MET A 93 -5.87 -17.52 -3.96
N ASP A 94 -6.54 -17.67 -2.81
CA ASP A 94 -7.08 -16.52 -2.09
C ASP A 94 -5.94 -15.62 -1.58
N PRO A 95 -6.17 -14.30 -1.40
CA PRO A 95 -5.12 -13.35 -1.03
C PRO A 95 -4.33 -13.71 0.24
N ASP A 96 -4.98 -14.28 1.27
CA ASP A 96 -4.29 -14.70 2.49
C ASP A 96 -3.45 -15.96 2.26
N GLU A 97 -3.94 -16.93 1.50
CA GLU A 97 -3.17 -18.11 1.12
C GLU A 97 -1.97 -17.73 0.25
N TRP A 98 -2.17 -16.82 -0.68
CA TRP A 98 -1.13 -16.34 -1.59
C TRP A 98 0.00 -15.64 -0.84
N ILE A 99 -0.31 -14.71 0.08
CA ILE A 99 0.75 -14.02 0.82
C ILE A 99 1.49 -14.96 1.77
N ARG A 100 0.78 -15.92 2.39
CA ARG A 100 1.40 -16.96 3.22
C ARG A 100 2.32 -17.86 2.41
N HIS A 101 1.93 -18.23 1.20
CA HIS A 101 2.75 -19.04 0.31
C HIS A 101 4.08 -18.34 -0.03
N ILE A 102 4.04 -17.05 -0.31
CA ILE A 102 5.23 -16.26 -0.68
C ILE A 102 6.09 -15.93 0.53
N THR A 103 5.49 -15.54 1.65
CA THR A 103 6.22 -14.91 2.77
C THR A 103 6.32 -15.77 4.03
N GLY A 104 5.51 -16.83 4.11
CA GLY A 104 5.41 -17.72 5.26
C GLY A 104 4.40 -17.27 6.34
N GLU A 105 3.78 -16.09 6.19
CA GLU A 105 2.83 -15.53 7.16
C GLU A 105 1.69 -14.76 6.48
N SER A 106 0.59 -14.54 7.21
CA SER A 106 -0.50 -13.66 6.78
C SER A 106 -0.01 -12.23 6.56
N LEU A 107 -0.83 -11.42 5.87
CA LEU A 107 -0.57 -10.00 5.73
C LEU A 107 -0.32 -9.35 7.10
N ASN A 108 0.86 -8.77 7.25
CA ASN A 108 1.27 -8.05 8.44
C ASN A 108 1.56 -6.59 8.07
N PRO A 109 0.70 -5.64 8.48
CA PRO A 109 0.84 -4.23 8.15
C PRO A 109 2.09 -3.56 8.77
N ASP A 110 2.69 -4.17 9.80
CA ASP A 110 3.85 -3.60 10.49
C ASP A 110 5.07 -3.45 9.56
N TYR A 111 5.20 -4.33 8.56
CA TYR A 111 6.23 -4.17 7.53
C TYR A 111 6.09 -2.86 6.76
N TYR A 112 4.86 -2.50 6.39
CA TYR A 112 4.60 -1.26 5.67
C TYR A 112 4.79 -0.03 6.57
N LEU A 113 4.31 -0.10 7.80
CA LEU A 113 4.48 0.98 8.78
C LEU A 113 5.96 1.24 9.07
N SER A 114 6.73 0.20 9.35
CA SER A 114 8.17 0.29 9.58
C SER A 114 8.91 0.86 8.36
N TYR A 115 8.54 0.43 7.15
CA TYR A 115 9.11 0.97 5.91
C TYR A 115 8.86 2.48 5.78
N LEU A 116 7.63 2.93 6.06
CA LEU A 116 7.30 4.36 6.01
C LEU A 116 8.07 5.14 7.07
N GLU A 117 8.14 4.63 8.29
CA GLU A 117 8.88 5.24 9.38
C GLU A 117 10.37 5.37 9.04
N GLU A 118 11.03 4.28 8.64
CA GLU A 118 12.43 4.28 8.23
C GLU A 118 12.71 5.30 7.10
N LYS A 119 11.86 5.29 6.07
CA LYS A 119 12.01 6.15 4.90
C LYS A 119 11.84 7.62 5.23
N TYR A 120 10.75 7.95 5.91
CA TYR A 120 10.40 9.35 6.13
C TYR A 120 11.14 9.98 7.30
N SER A 121 11.50 9.20 8.33
CA SER A 121 12.40 9.69 9.39
C SER A 121 13.75 10.11 8.80
N LYS A 122 14.29 9.30 7.89
CA LYS A 122 15.55 9.65 7.19
C LYS A 122 15.38 10.84 6.26
N LEU A 123 14.28 10.87 5.47
CA LEU A 123 14.05 11.90 4.45
C LEU A 123 13.79 13.28 5.06
N TYR A 124 13.07 13.33 6.17
CA TYR A 124 12.67 14.56 6.85
C TYR A 124 13.48 14.85 8.12
N GLU A 125 14.52 14.05 8.39
CA GLU A 125 15.39 14.20 9.57
C GLU A 125 14.56 14.23 10.89
N LEU A 126 13.52 13.39 10.95
CA LEU A 126 12.68 13.30 12.14
C LEU A 126 13.45 12.65 13.30
N LYS A 127 13.23 13.17 14.51
CA LYS A 127 13.86 12.68 15.73
C LYS A 127 12.91 11.74 16.49
#